data_239d4bb43cca1b41131e5ecd4a114e9c
#
_entry.id   239d4bb43cca1b41131e5ecd4a114e9c
#
_cell.length_a   1.000
_cell.length_b   1.000
_cell.length_c   1.000
_cell.angle_alpha   90.00
_cell.angle_beta   90.00
_cell.angle_gamma   90.00
#
_symmetry.space_group_name_H-M   'P 1'
#
loop_
_entity.id
_entity.type
_entity.pdbx_description
1 polymer ?
#
loop_
_entity_poly.entity_id
_entity_poly.type
_entity_poly.pdbx_seq_one_letter_code
_entity_poly.pdbx_strand_id
1 'polypeptide(L)'
;KEDNFTSQDVEDTIYKLQKRVEGKSTESQVYKEGDNRITVEIPGVTDANEILKELGTPGSLEFLDSTGYSAFSQGNDYTPLLTGSDVKAAQAYTDTNSQEDTPYGVQLTFTDEGSTKFYDATSANIGKRIYIVYDGEVVSAPNVKTAISGGTATITGMESFDEADNLATYIRVGSIPLTLEEVSSNIVGAQLGHAAIKSSLVAAAIGLA
;
A
#
# COMPACT_ATOMS: atom_id res chain seq x y z
N LYS A 1 12.83 -6.04 16.44
CA LYS A 1 12.30 -7.18 17.23
C LYS A 1 11.15 -6.67 18.08
N GLU A 2 10.00 -6.48 17.47
CA GLU A 2 8.76 -6.24 18.20
C GLU A 2 8.05 -7.57 18.28
N ASP A 3 7.98 -8.14 19.50
CA ASP A 3 7.39 -9.46 19.76
C ASP A 3 5.85 -9.44 19.81
N ASN A 4 5.19 -8.39 19.28
CA ASN A 4 3.75 -8.16 19.42
C ASN A 4 3.03 -7.86 18.08
N PHE A 5 3.39 -8.53 17.00
CA PHE A 5 2.61 -8.43 15.76
C PHE A 5 1.57 -9.57 15.66
N THR A 6 0.44 -9.27 15.06
CA THR A 6 -0.64 -10.23 14.81
C THR A 6 -0.46 -10.91 13.45
N SER A 7 -1.16 -12.03 13.21
CA SER A 7 -1.19 -12.64 11.88
C SER A 7 -1.73 -11.69 10.82
N GLN A 8 -2.67 -10.82 11.19
CA GLN A 8 -3.23 -9.80 10.30
C GLN A 8 -2.17 -8.77 9.89
N ASP A 9 -1.30 -8.34 10.81
CA ASP A 9 -0.21 -7.41 10.50
C ASP A 9 0.76 -7.98 9.47
N VAL A 10 1.00 -9.29 9.53
CA VAL A 10 1.84 -9.99 8.54
C VAL A 10 1.14 -10.07 7.18
N GLU A 11 -0.14 -10.40 7.14
CA GLU A 11 -0.94 -10.47 5.90
C GLU A 11 -1.03 -9.09 5.22
N ASP A 12 -1.30 -8.04 5.99
CA ASP A 12 -1.35 -6.67 5.49
C ASP A 12 0.03 -6.22 4.96
N THR A 13 1.12 -6.62 5.63
CA THR A 13 2.49 -6.35 5.16
C THR A 13 2.80 -7.09 3.85
N ILE A 14 2.41 -8.36 3.74
CA ILE A 14 2.57 -9.15 2.50
C ILE A 14 1.81 -8.48 1.36
N TYR A 15 0.56 -8.11 1.57
CA TYR A 15 -0.25 -7.43 0.57
C TYR A 15 0.41 -6.13 0.09
N LYS A 16 0.93 -5.32 1.01
CA LYS A 16 1.65 -4.09 0.69
C LYS A 16 2.88 -4.34 -0.17
N LEU A 17 3.72 -5.26 0.27
CA LEU A 17 4.93 -5.61 -0.47
C LEU A 17 4.57 -6.14 -1.86
N GLN A 18 3.53 -6.97 -1.98
CA GLN A 18 3.03 -7.48 -3.25
C GLN A 18 2.64 -6.33 -4.19
N LYS A 19 1.86 -5.34 -3.71
CA LYS A 19 1.47 -4.18 -4.51
C LYS A 19 2.66 -3.34 -4.98
N ARG A 20 3.68 -3.18 -4.16
CA ARG A 20 4.90 -2.48 -4.55
C ARG A 20 5.71 -3.20 -5.63
N VAL A 21 5.84 -4.53 -5.50
CA VAL A 21 6.64 -5.32 -6.46
C VAL A 21 5.89 -5.58 -7.76
N GLU A 22 4.55 -5.57 -7.77
CA GLU A 22 3.73 -5.67 -9.00
C GLU A 22 4.05 -4.54 -9.99
N GLY A 23 4.38 -3.35 -9.51
CA GLY A 23 4.86 -2.24 -10.33
C GLY A 23 6.21 -2.49 -11.02
N LYS A 24 7.01 -3.46 -10.56
CA LYS A 24 8.31 -3.83 -11.14
C LYS A 24 8.22 -5.05 -12.05
N SER A 25 7.44 -6.05 -11.69
CA SER A 25 7.20 -7.25 -12.48
C SER A 25 5.85 -7.86 -12.12
N THR A 26 5.05 -8.15 -13.13
CA THR A 26 3.74 -8.82 -12.96
C THR A 26 3.86 -10.30 -12.50
N GLU A 27 5.06 -10.87 -12.59
CA GLU A 27 5.36 -12.23 -12.14
C GLU A 27 5.93 -12.27 -10.71
N SER A 28 5.98 -11.10 -10.03
CA SER A 28 6.47 -11.01 -8.66
C SER A 28 5.57 -11.72 -7.67
N GLN A 29 6.17 -12.33 -6.66
CA GLN A 29 5.45 -13.03 -5.59
C GLN A 29 5.98 -12.60 -4.22
N VAL A 30 5.05 -12.40 -3.29
CA VAL A 30 5.35 -12.11 -1.89
C VAL A 30 4.55 -13.09 -1.03
N TYR A 31 5.24 -13.82 -0.17
CA TYR A 31 4.59 -14.81 0.69
C TYR A 31 5.28 -14.96 2.04
N LYS A 32 4.52 -15.48 3.00
CA LYS A 32 5.05 -15.80 4.33
C LYS A 32 5.88 -17.08 4.27
N GLU A 33 7.05 -17.04 4.88
CA GLU A 33 7.94 -18.19 5.07
C GLU A 33 8.21 -18.42 6.56
N GLY A 34 7.71 -19.52 7.11
CA GLY A 34 7.80 -19.78 8.55
C GLY A 34 6.97 -18.79 9.37
N ASP A 35 7.41 -18.50 10.61
CA ASP A 35 6.62 -17.71 11.55
C ASP A 35 6.87 -16.19 11.42
N ASN A 36 8.09 -15.79 11.06
CA ASN A 36 8.55 -14.40 11.14
C ASN A 36 9.34 -13.93 9.91
N ARG A 37 9.18 -14.59 8.76
CA ARG A 37 9.82 -14.21 7.50
C ARG A 37 8.78 -13.92 6.43
N ILE A 38 9.14 -12.97 5.56
CA ILE A 38 8.44 -12.69 4.32
C ILE A 38 9.46 -12.84 3.21
N THR A 39 9.14 -13.67 2.23
CA THR A 39 9.94 -13.88 1.03
C THR A 39 9.35 -13.10 -0.12
N VAL A 40 10.21 -12.36 -0.83
CA VAL A 40 9.87 -11.54 -1.98
C VAL A 40 10.65 -12.06 -3.18
N GLU A 41 9.96 -12.48 -4.22
CA GLU A 41 10.53 -12.95 -5.48
C GLU A 41 10.16 -12.00 -6.61
N ILE A 42 11.16 -11.44 -7.29
CA ILE A 42 10.95 -10.48 -8.38
C ILE A 42 11.78 -10.94 -9.59
N PRO A 43 11.16 -11.61 -10.56
CA PRO A 43 11.85 -12.05 -11.76
C PRO A 43 12.37 -10.86 -12.58
N GLY A 44 13.59 -11.01 -13.11
CA GLY A 44 14.18 -10.03 -14.02
C GLY A 44 14.87 -8.83 -13.36
N VAL A 45 14.91 -8.76 -12.04
CA VAL A 45 15.64 -7.72 -11.30
C VAL A 45 17.13 -7.99 -11.34
N THR A 46 17.90 -6.95 -11.68
CA THR A 46 19.38 -7.00 -11.75
C THR A 46 20.06 -6.28 -10.60
N ASP A 47 19.34 -5.40 -9.89
CA ASP A 47 19.83 -4.69 -8.70
C ASP A 47 18.88 -4.91 -7.51
N ALA A 48 19.27 -5.80 -6.62
CA ALA A 48 18.51 -6.08 -5.41
C ALA A 48 18.56 -4.93 -4.40
N ASN A 49 19.65 -4.14 -4.35
CA ASN A 49 19.80 -3.08 -3.38
C ASN A 49 18.80 -1.93 -3.63
N GLU A 50 18.54 -1.62 -4.91
CA GLU A 50 17.54 -0.61 -5.27
C GLU A 50 16.15 -1.05 -4.80
N ILE A 51 15.79 -2.30 -5.07
CA ILE A 51 14.51 -2.88 -4.64
C ILE A 51 14.40 -2.94 -3.11
N LEU A 52 15.43 -3.39 -2.42
CA LEU A 52 15.45 -3.46 -0.96
C LEU A 52 15.28 -2.08 -0.31
N LYS A 53 15.91 -1.05 -0.87
CA LYS A 53 15.73 0.33 -0.42
C LYS A 53 14.28 0.78 -0.60
N GLU A 54 13.67 0.47 -1.73
CA GLU A 54 12.27 0.82 -2.02
C GLU A 54 11.29 0.05 -1.15
N LEU A 55 11.50 -1.25 -0.96
CA LEU A 55 10.68 -2.09 -0.09
C LEU A 55 10.82 -1.75 1.41
N GLY A 56 12.01 -1.33 1.82
CA GLY A 56 12.32 -0.97 3.20
C GLY A 56 11.76 0.39 3.64
N THR A 57 11.33 1.25 2.70
CA THR A 57 10.67 2.50 3.07
C THR A 57 9.25 2.22 3.52
N PRO A 58 8.84 2.68 4.72
CA PRO A 58 7.44 2.59 5.14
C PRO A 58 6.54 3.25 4.11
N GLY A 59 5.42 2.63 3.74
CA GLY A 59 4.44 3.27 2.89
C GLY A 59 3.92 4.55 3.53
N SER A 60 3.84 5.61 2.77
CA SER A 60 3.29 6.86 3.25
C SER A 60 1.80 6.90 2.98
N LEU A 61 0.99 6.77 4.02
CA LEU A 61 -0.41 7.16 3.96
C LEU A 61 -0.51 8.62 4.42
N GLU A 62 -1.08 9.47 3.59
CA GLU A 62 -1.20 10.89 3.84
C GLU A 62 -2.60 11.39 3.50
N PHE A 63 -3.09 12.33 4.31
CA PHE A 63 -4.34 13.04 4.06
C PHE A 63 -3.99 14.48 3.73
N LEU A 64 -4.37 14.94 2.54
CA LEU A 64 -4.05 16.26 2.04
C LEU A 64 -5.32 17.07 1.80
N ASP A 65 -5.30 18.35 2.11
CA ASP A 65 -6.30 19.27 1.60
C ASP A 65 -6.01 19.65 0.12
N SER A 66 -6.84 20.48 -0.46
CA SER A 66 -6.67 20.90 -1.85
C SER A 66 -5.37 21.68 -2.11
N THR A 67 -4.85 22.38 -1.09
CA THR A 67 -3.59 23.14 -1.19
C THR A 67 -2.41 22.17 -1.13
N GLY A 68 -2.40 21.26 -0.14
CA GLY A 68 -1.39 20.22 -0.01
C GLY A 68 -1.36 19.31 -1.23
N TYR A 69 -2.52 18.92 -1.75
CA TYR A 69 -2.59 18.13 -2.98
C TYR A 69 -2.06 18.86 -4.21
N SER A 70 -2.33 20.17 -4.34
CA SER A 70 -1.77 20.96 -5.43
C SER A 70 -0.24 21.05 -5.35
N ALA A 71 0.33 21.22 -4.16
CA ALA A 71 1.77 21.20 -3.97
C ALA A 71 2.38 19.83 -4.27
N PHE A 72 1.78 18.76 -3.73
CA PHE A 72 2.15 17.38 -3.99
C PHE A 72 2.19 17.06 -5.51
N SER A 73 1.12 17.40 -6.24
CA SER A 73 1.03 17.13 -7.68
C SER A 73 2.05 17.89 -8.54
N GLN A 74 2.60 18.98 -8.02
CA GLN A 74 3.64 19.79 -8.66
C GLN A 74 5.06 19.43 -8.20
N GLY A 75 5.21 18.46 -7.28
CA GLY A 75 6.49 18.08 -6.70
C GLY A 75 7.09 19.14 -5.75
N ASN A 76 6.24 20.01 -5.21
CA ASN A 76 6.64 21.01 -4.22
C ASN A 76 6.49 20.49 -2.80
N ASP A 77 7.14 21.15 -1.84
CA ASP A 77 6.99 20.81 -0.42
C ASP A 77 5.57 21.05 0.07
N TYR A 78 5.07 20.11 0.88
CA TYR A 78 3.76 20.19 1.51
C TYR A 78 3.80 19.55 2.91
N THR A 79 2.76 19.84 3.70
CA THR A 79 2.57 19.20 5.01
C THR A 79 1.23 18.47 4.99
N PRO A 80 1.19 17.16 5.26
CA PRO A 80 -0.06 16.42 5.34
C PRO A 80 -0.87 16.86 6.57
N LEU A 81 -2.21 16.81 6.45
CA LEU A 81 -3.14 17.03 7.56
C LEU A 81 -3.04 15.91 8.59
N LEU A 82 -2.98 14.68 8.10
CA LEU A 82 -2.79 13.45 8.87
C LEU A 82 -1.89 12.50 8.10
N THR A 83 -1.30 11.56 8.83
CA THR A 83 -0.50 10.47 8.30
C THR A 83 -1.06 9.12 8.74
N GLY A 84 -0.51 8.01 8.24
CA GLY A 84 -0.91 6.67 8.66
C GLY A 84 -0.78 6.42 10.16
N SER A 85 0.15 7.09 10.85
CA SER A 85 0.30 6.97 12.30
C SER A 85 -0.87 7.54 13.11
N ASP A 86 -1.69 8.39 12.50
CA ASP A 86 -2.89 8.97 13.13
C ASP A 86 -4.11 8.03 13.05
N VAL A 87 -4.04 6.97 12.22
CA VAL A 87 -5.10 5.97 12.03
C VAL A 87 -4.80 4.73 12.84
N LYS A 88 -5.75 4.33 13.69
CA LYS A 88 -5.67 3.12 14.53
C LYS A 88 -6.19 1.88 13.82
N ALA A 89 -7.27 2.01 13.02
CA ALA A 89 -7.87 0.91 12.27
C ALA A 89 -8.65 1.43 11.06
N ALA A 90 -8.74 0.58 10.03
CA ALA A 90 -9.59 0.78 8.87
C ALA A 90 -10.28 -0.54 8.52
N GLN A 91 -11.58 -0.51 8.21
CA GLN A 91 -12.37 -1.69 7.90
C GLN A 91 -13.40 -1.39 6.82
N ALA A 92 -13.45 -2.24 5.80
CA ALA A 92 -14.53 -2.20 4.82
C ALA A 92 -15.87 -2.60 5.47
N TYR A 93 -16.95 -1.99 5.03
CA TYR A 93 -18.30 -2.34 5.45
C TYR A 93 -19.32 -2.21 4.31
N THR A 94 -20.45 -2.85 4.49
CA THR A 94 -21.61 -2.69 3.60
C THR A 94 -22.76 -2.09 4.41
N ASP A 95 -23.26 -0.94 3.97
CA ASP A 95 -24.46 -0.34 4.58
C ASP A 95 -25.72 -1.01 4.02
N THR A 96 -26.19 -2.02 4.72
CA THR A 96 -27.40 -2.77 4.33
C THR A 96 -28.69 -1.96 4.43
N ASN A 97 -28.65 -0.77 5.05
CA ASN A 97 -29.79 0.12 5.17
C ASN A 97 -29.73 1.31 4.19
N SER A 98 -28.62 1.41 3.43
CA SER A 98 -28.49 2.44 2.41
C SER A 98 -29.48 2.19 1.29
N GLN A 99 -30.13 3.26 0.85
CA GLN A 99 -30.93 3.28 -0.39
C GLN A 99 -30.12 3.82 -1.57
N GLU A 100 -28.80 4.00 -1.37
CA GLU A 100 -27.88 4.44 -2.40
C GLU A 100 -27.43 3.24 -3.26
N ASP A 101 -27.14 3.50 -4.52
CA ASP A 101 -26.64 2.47 -5.46
C ASP A 101 -25.23 1.96 -5.08
N THR A 102 -24.55 2.66 -4.17
CA THR A 102 -23.19 2.34 -3.70
C THR A 102 -23.16 2.18 -2.17
N PRO A 103 -23.58 1.02 -1.64
CA PRO A 103 -23.71 0.80 -0.20
C PRO A 103 -22.37 0.47 0.49
N TYR A 104 -21.28 0.45 -0.26
CA TYR A 104 -19.96 0.04 0.26
C TYR A 104 -19.16 1.25 0.74
N GLY A 105 -18.35 1.02 1.77
CA GLY A 105 -17.52 2.07 2.33
C GLY A 105 -16.43 1.56 3.27
N VAL A 106 -15.62 2.49 3.78
CA VAL A 106 -14.56 2.23 4.74
C VAL A 106 -14.82 2.99 6.03
N GLN A 107 -14.86 2.28 7.14
CA GLN A 107 -14.88 2.86 8.47
C GLN A 107 -13.45 3.04 8.96
N LEU A 108 -13.10 4.26 9.38
CA LEU A 108 -11.83 4.62 9.98
C LEU A 108 -12.00 4.79 11.49
N THR A 109 -11.00 4.33 12.24
CA THR A 109 -10.84 4.66 13.66
C THR A 109 -9.49 5.34 13.83
N PHE A 110 -9.47 6.50 14.45
CA PHE A 110 -8.27 7.29 14.68
C PHE A 110 -7.68 7.02 16.07
N THR A 111 -6.39 7.33 16.24
CA THR A 111 -5.79 7.50 17.56
C THR A 111 -6.39 8.74 18.25
N ASP A 112 -6.15 8.95 19.54
CA ASP A 112 -6.66 10.15 20.26
C ASP A 112 -6.10 11.44 19.63
N GLU A 113 -4.82 11.45 19.27
CA GLU A 113 -4.19 12.56 18.58
C GLU A 113 -4.73 12.72 17.14
N GLY A 114 -4.84 11.62 16.41
CA GLY A 114 -5.41 11.59 15.07
C GLY A 114 -6.86 12.08 15.04
N SER A 115 -7.66 11.76 16.05
CA SER A 115 -9.03 12.25 16.20
C SER A 115 -9.11 13.76 16.30
N THR A 116 -8.20 14.37 17.08
CA THR A 116 -8.11 15.84 17.21
C THR A 116 -7.69 16.46 15.88
N LYS A 117 -6.63 15.97 15.25
CA LYS A 117 -6.17 16.45 13.93
C LYS A 117 -7.26 16.30 12.87
N PHE A 118 -7.99 15.18 12.87
CA PHE A 118 -9.05 14.93 11.89
C PHE A 118 -10.25 15.86 12.07
N TYR A 119 -10.62 16.16 13.31
CA TYR A 119 -11.63 17.17 13.60
C TYR A 119 -11.22 18.55 13.06
N ASP A 120 -10.00 19.00 13.33
CA ASP A 120 -9.48 20.27 12.84
C ASP A 120 -9.43 20.31 11.31
N ALA A 121 -8.91 19.22 10.69
CA ALA A 121 -8.83 19.07 9.25
C ALA A 121 -10.21 19.12 8.58
N THR A 122 -11.19 18.39 9.11
CA THR A 122 -12.53 18.36 8.53
C THR A 122 -13.27 19.66 8.78
N SER A 123 -13.10 20.32 9.94
CA SER A 123 -13.68 21.63 10.24
C SER A 123 -13.22 22.72 9.26
N ALA A 124 -11.92 22.71 8.90
CA ALA A 124 -11.32 23.68 7.97
C ALA A 124 -11.66 23.38 6.49
N ASN A 125 -12.14 22.18 6.18
CA ASN A 125 -12.35 21.71 4.81
C ASN A 125 -13.80 21.34 4.48
N ILE A 126 -14.80 21.84 5.25
CA ILE A 126 -16.23 21.61 4.96
C ILE A 126 -16.54 22.07 3.51
N GLY A 127 -17.19 21.20 2.73
CA GLY A 127 -17.53 21.43 1.32
C GLY A 127 -16.37 21.24 0.35
N LYS A 128 -15.17 20.91 0.84
CA LYS A 128 -13.98 20.63 0.03
C LYS A 128 -13.64 19.15 0.07
N ARG A 129 -12.65 18.74 -0.75
CA ARG A 129 -12.10 17.39 -0.74
C ARG A 129 -10.92 17.26 0.22
N ILE A 130 -10.82 16.10 0.85
CA ILE A 130 -9.58 15.61 1.45
C ILE A 130 -9.10 14.46 0.55
N TYR A 131 -7.85 14.56 0.09
CA TYR A 131 -7.22 13.56 -0.76
C TYR A 131 -6.48 12.57 0.12
N ILE A 132 -6.74 11.29 -0.09
CA ILE A 132 -6.04 10.19 0.57
C ILE A 132 -5.01 9.69 -0.42
N VAL A 133 -3.74 9.89 -0.08
CA VAL A 133 -2.59 9.52 -0.90
C VAL A 133 -1.88 8.34 -0.22
N TYR A 134 -1.58 7.31 -0.98
CA TYR A 134 -0.83 6.14 -0.54
C TYR A 134 0.32 5.87 -1.52
N ASP A 135 1.56 5.83 -1.02
CA ASP A 135 2.78 5.62 -1.81
C ASP A 135 2.86 6.53 -3.06
N GLY A 136 2.43 7.78 -2.94
CA GLY A 136 2.46 8.75 -4.03
C GLY A 136 1.28 8.69 -5.00
N GLU A 137 0.30 7.81 -4.79
CA GLU A 137 -0.90 7.70 -5.61
C GLU A 137 -2.16 8.13 -4.84
N VAL A 138 -3.07 8.84 -5.49
CA VAL A 138 -4.36 9.20 -4.91
C VAL A 138 -5.28 7.97 -4.95
N VAL A 139 -5.55 7.40 -3.79
CA VAL A 139 -6.43 6.23 -3.66
C VAL A 139 -7.89 6.61 -3.40
N SER A 140 -8.15 7.81 -2.87
CA SER A 140 -9.50 8.34 -2.69
C SER A 140 -9.48 9.85 -2.50
N ALA A 141 -10.60 10.53 -2.80
CA ALA A 141 -10.75 11.98 -2.61
C ALA A 141 -12.18 12.37 -2.20
N PRO A 142 -12.63 11.94 -1.00
CA PRO A 142 -13.99 12.20 -0.53
C PRO A 142 -14.25 13.69 -0.25
N ASN A 143 -15.52 14.10 -0.40
CA ASN A 143 -15.97 15.42 0.01
C ASN A 143 -16.28 15.44 1.52
N VAL A 144 -15.79 16.45 2.22
CA VAL A 144 -16.13 16.68 3.64
C VAL A 144 -17.51 17.32 3.75
N LYS A 145 -18.48 16.59 4.28
CA LYS A 145 -19.87 17.08 4.46
C LYS A 145 -20.02 17.92 5.73
N THR A 146 -19.36 17.50 6.80
CA THR A 146 -19.42 18.14 8.13
C THR A 146 -18.09 17.95 8.86
N ALA A 147 -17.83 18.76 9.88
CA ALA A 147 -16.75 18.48 10.84
C ALA A 147 -17.02 17.16 11.56
N ILE A 148 -16.00 16.30 11.66
CA ILE A 148 -16.14 14.97 12.24
C ILE A 148 -15.40 14.91 13.55
N SER A 149 -16.18 14.71 14.64
CA SER A 149 -15.67 14.48 15.99
C SER A 149 -15.94 13.03 16.42
N GLY A 150 -15.24 12.54 17.44
CA GLY A 150 -15.54 11.26 18.06
C GLY A 150 -14.65 10.09 17.62
N GLY A 151 -13.56 10.35 16.90
CA GLY A 151 -12.52 9.36 16.65
C GLY A 151 -12.84 8.31 15.58
N THR A 152 -13.98 8.45 14.90
CA THR A 152 -14.35 7.57 13.77
C THR A 152 -14.85 8.39 12.60
N ALA A 153 -14.59 7.90 11.38
CA ALA A 153 -15.11 8.48 10.15
C ALA A 153 -15.50 7.38 9.18
N THR A 154 -16.32 7.72 8.18
CA THR A 154 -16.69 6.82 7.10
C THR A 154 -16.41 7.47 5.76
N ILE A 155 -15.78 6.71 4.86
CA ILE A 155 -15.65 7.04 3.46
C ILE A 155 -16.70 6.21 2.73
N THR A 156 -17.61 6.84 1.99
CA THR A 156 -18.72 6.18 1.29
C THR A 156 -18.60 6.38 -0.22
N GLY A 157 -19.42 5.66 -0.98
CA GLY A 157 -19.51 5.83 -2.43
C GLY A 157 -18.57 4.94 -3.22
N MET A 158 -18.12 3.80 -2.64
CA MET A 158 -17.37 2.75 -3.35
C MET A 158 -18.33 1.93 -4.21
N GLU A 159 -17.90 1.57 -5.42
CA GLU A 159 -18.71 0.81 -6.38
C GLU A 159 -18.83 -0.68 -6.00
N SER A 160 -17.87 -1.20 -5.22
CA SER A 160 -17.84 -2.59 -4.77
C SER A 160 -17.27 -2.75 -3.37
N PHE A 161 -17.57 -3.90 -2.75
CA PHE A 161 -16.92 -4.28 -1.48
C PHE A 161 -15.41 -4.46 -1.64
N ASP A 162 -14.97 -5.00 -2.78
CA ASP A 162 -13.55 -5.21 -3.07
C ASP A 162 -12.79 -3.88 -3.15
N GLU A 163 -13.40 -2.84 -3.72
CA GLU A 163 -12.82 -1.48 -3.73
C GLU A 163 -12.68 -0.92 -2.30
N ALA A 164 -13.74 -1.09 -1.48
CA ALA A 164 -13.71 -0.67 -0.08
C ALA A 164 -12.66 -1.45 0.73
N ASP A 165 -12.54 -2.75 0.53
CA ASP A 165 -11.57 -3.59 1.24
C ASP A 165 -10.13 -3.28 0.81
N ASN A 166 -9.89 -3.03 -0.47
CA ASN A 166 -8.60 -2.55 -0.96
C ASN A 166 -8.22 -1.22 -0.30
N LEU A 167 -9.14 -0.24 -0.28
CA LEU A 167 -8.88 1.04 0.38
C LEU A 167 -8.63 0.88 1.88
N ALA A 168 -9.45 0.08 2.57
CA ALA A 168 -9.25 -0.22 3.99
C ALA A 168 -7.88 -0.85 4.25
N THR A 169 -7.44 -1.76 3.37
CA THR A 169 -6.13 -2.40 3.45
C THR A 169 -5.00 -1.39 3.22
N TYR A 170 -5.09 -0.52 2.22
CA TYR A 170 -4.11 0.56 2.03
C TYR A 170 -3.96 1.44 3.27
N ILE A 171 -5.09 1.85 3.86
CA ILE A 171 -5.12 2.69 5.05
C ILE A 171 -4.54 1.95 6.26
N ARG A 172 -4.94 0.71 6.50
CA ARG A 172 -4.49 -0.15 7.60
C ARG A 172 -3.00 -0.42 7.52
N VAL A 173 -2.51 -0.77 6.35
CA VAL A 173 -1.10 -1.05 6.07
C VAL A 173 -0.24 0.20 6.20
N GLY A 174 -0.73 1.37 5.79
CA GLY A 174 -0.05 2.65 6.01
C GLY A 174 0.04 3.04 7.49
N SER A 175 -0.81 2.48 8.36
CA SER A 175 -0.81 2.72 9.81
C SER A 175 0.09 1.76 10.61
N ILE A 176 0.55 0.65 10.00
CA ILE A 176 1.34 -0.38 10.70
C ILE A 176 2.84 -0.12 10.51
N PRO A 177 3.56 0.27 11.54
CA PRO A 177 5.01 0.47 11.48
C PRO A 177 5.74 -0.87 11.69
N LEU A 178 5.64 -1.83 10.76
CA LEU A 178 6.48 -3.01 10.79
C LEU A 178 7.87 -2.66 10.26
N THR A 179 8.87 -2.75 11.12
CA THR A 179 10.27 -2.64 10.74
C THR A 179 10.72 -3.97 10.14
N LEU A 180 11.01 -3.97 8.85
CA LEU A 180 11.56 -5.13 8.15
C LEU A 180 13.08 -5.06 8.19
N GLU A 181 13.73 -6.17 8.58
CA GLU A 181 15.18 -6.34 8.47
C GLU A 181 15.48 -7.32 7.33
N GLU A 182 16.41 -6.95 6.46
CA GLU A 182 16.91 -7.86 5.44
C GLU A 182 17.66 -9.02 6.11
N VAL A 183 17.22 -10.24 5.87
CA VAL A 183 17.90 -11.45 6.36
C VAL A 183 18.83 -12.02 5.29
N SER A 184 18.41 -11.98 4.02
CA SER A 184 19.16 -12.52 2.89
C SER A 184 18.60 -11.96 1.58
N SER A 185 19.51 -11.65 0.64
CA SER A 185 19.17 -11.27 -0.73
C SER A 185 19.99 -12.11 -1.70
N ASN A 186 19.34 -12.73 -2.68
CA ASN A 186 19.99 -13.52 -3.71
C ASN A 186 19.49 -13.11 -5.10
N ILE A 187 20.42 -12.71 -5.97
CA ILE A 187 20.11 -12.46 -7.40
C ILE A 187 20.39 -13.75 -8.17
N VAL A 188 19.32 -14.37 -8.67
CA VAL A 188 19.44 -15.52 -9.59
C VAL A 188 19.41 -15.00 -11.01
N GLY A 189 20.59 -14.73 -11.57
CA GLY A 189 20.72 -14.31 -12.98
C GLY A 189 20.30 -15.41 -13.95
N ALA A 190 19.66 -15.02 -15.06
CA ALA A 190 19.25 -15.92 -16.15
C ALA A 190 20.45 -16.48 -16.95
N GLN A 191 21.47 -17.03 -16.28
CA GLN A 191 22.64 -17.60 -16.97
C GLN A 191 22.37 -18.95 -17.63
N LEU A 192 21.26 -19.59 -17.34
CA LEU A 192 20.91 -20.89 -17.92
C LEU A 192 20.55 -20.84 -19.42
N GLY A 193 20.07 -19.70 -19.93
CA GLY A 193 19.67 -19.57 -21.34
C GLY A 193 20.82 -19.57 -22.33
N HIS A 194 21.93 -18.91 -22.04
CA HIS A 194 23.08 -18.82 -22.96
C HIS A 194 23.86 -20.12 -23.10
N ALA A 195 23.99 -20.90 -22.04
CA ALA A 195 24.65 -22.21 -22.10
C ALA A 195 23.80 -23.25 -22.86
N ALA A 196 22.46 -23.24 -22.64
CA ALA A 196 21.54 -24.14 -23.34
C ALA A 196 21.45 -23.83 -24.85
N ILE A 197 21.41 -22.56 -25.22
CA ILE A 197 21.39 -22.13 -26.63
C ILE A 197 22.71 -22.49 -27.34
N LYS A 198 23.85 -22.33 -26.70
CA LYS A 198 25.16 -22.74 -27.26
C LYS A 198 25.24 -24.25 -27.46
N SER A 199 24.76 -25.03 -26.51
CA SER A 199 24.76 -26.50 -26.58
C SER A 199 23.82 -27.02 -27.67
N SER A 200 22.65 -26.42 -27.86
CA SER A 200 21.70 -26.82 -28.90
C SER A 200 22.14 -26.41 -30.29
N LEU A 201 22.84 -25.27 -30.44
CA LEU A 201 23.46 -24.84 -31.73
C LEU A 201 24.60 -25.77 -32.15
N VAL A 202 25.46 -26.21 -31.22
CA VAL A 202 26.52 -27.17 -31.47
C VAL A 202 25.96 -28.55 -31.84
N ALA A 203 24.93 -29.01 -31.15
CA ALA A 203 24.27 -30.26 -31.47
C ALA A 203 23.59 -30.26 -32.84
N ALA A 204 22.97 -29.16 -33.25
CA ALA A 204 22.40 -28.99 -34.59
C ALA A 204 23.45 -28.98 -35.70
N ALA A 205 24.62 -28.39 -35.47
CA ALA A 205 25.72 -28.38 -36.43
C ALA A 205 26.37 -29.77 -36.65
N ILE A 206 26.42 -30.60 -35.59
CA ILE A 206 26.93 -31.98 -35.66
C ILE A 206 25.93 -32.93 -36.32
N GLY A 207 24.62 -32.68 -36.18
CA GLY A 207 23.58 -33.51 -36.79
C GLY A 207 23.36 -33.29 -38.29
N LEU A 208 23.95 -32.23 -38.88
CA LEU A 208 23.85 -31.89 -40.32
C LEU A 208 25.10 -32.24 -41.11
N ALA A 209 26.14 -32.80 -40.50
CA ALA A 209 27.38 -33.27 -41.13
C ALA A 209 27.40 -34.80 -41.28
#